data_bb4771c7501301f8bb9b26f4b574c1a4
#
_entry.id   bb4771c7501301f8bb9b26f4b574c1a4
#
_cell.length_a   1.000
_cell.length_b   1.000
_cell.length_c   1.000
_cell.angle_alpha   90.00
_cell.angle_beta   90.00
_cell.angle_gamma   90.00
#
_symmetry.space_group_name_H-M   'P 1'
#
loop_
_entity.id
_entity.type
_entity.pdbx_description
1 polymer ?
#
loop_
_entity_poly.entity_id
_entity_poly.type
_entity_poly.pdbx_seq_one_letter_code
_entity_poly.pdbx_strand_id
1 'polypeptide(L)'
;MPVLSLFPTRVYIAKLQAPGWDAFNTRLLRECEQYRADDVAGQSWSKERYPGGYTSYGSLNRMHTLSPTFAKLGTQLQRHVRAYARTLEYDL
;
A
#
# COMPACT_ATOMS: atom_id res chain seq x y z
N MET A 1 23.66 32.73 -17.38
CA MET A 1 22.58 32.88 -16.40
C MET A 1 22.34 31.55 -15.67
N PRO A 2 22.31 31.60 -14.34
CA PRO A 2 21.95 30.37 -13.63
C PRO A 2 20.49 30.01 -13.86
N VAL A 3 20.24 28.71 -13.94
CA VAL A 3 18.88 28.17 -14.05
C VAL A 3 18.43 27.69 -12.68
N LEU A 4 17.26 28.13 -12.24
CA LEU A 4 16.71 27.75 -10.96
C LEU A 4 15.54 26.80 -11.18
N SER A 5 15.56 25.66 -10.47
CA SER A 5 14.44 24.71 -10.45
C SER A 5 13.62 24.98 -9.20
N LEU A 6 12.52 25.73 -9.34
CA LEU A 6 11.73 26.16 -8.19
C LEU A 6 10.74 25.12 -7.70
N PHE A 7 10.18 24.31 -8.58
CA PHE A 7 9.18 23.28 -8.21
C PHE A 7 9.43 22.00 -8.96
N PRO A 8 10.55 21.33 -8.69
CA PRO A 8 10.84 20.06 -9.39
C PRO A 8 9.88 18.97 -8.93
N THR A 9 9.35 18.21 -9.89
CA THR A 9 8.62 16.99 -9.60
C THR A 9 9.64 15.87 -9.41
N ARG A 10 9.59 15.22 -8.26
CA ARG A 10 10.48 14.10 -7.96
C ARG A 10 9.67 12.83 -7.79
N VAL A 11 10.13 11.76 -8.40
CA VAL A 11 9.46 10.46 -8.38
C VAL A 11 10.44 9.43 -7.87
N TYR A 12 10.01 8.62 -6.91
CA TYR A 12 10.78 7.49 -6.39
C TYR A 12 10.19 6.20 -6.94
N ILE A 13 11.01 5.41 -7.61
CA ILE A 13 10.59 4.14 -8.17
C ILE A 13 11.54 3.06 -7.65
N ALA A 14 10.99 2.01 -7.06
CA ALA A 14 11.77 0.89 -6.56
C ALA A 14 10.93 -0.37 -6.62
N LYS A 15 11.62 -1.52 -6.60
CA LYS A 15 10.95 -2.81 -6.55
C LYS A 15 10.99 -3.35 -5.13
N LEU A 16 9.88 -3.94 -4.69
CA LEU A 16 9.82 -4.67 -3.45
C LEU A 16 10.30 -6.10 -3.71
N GLN A 17 11.62 -6.27 -3.82
CA GLN A 17 12.19 -7.58 -4.10
C GLN A 17 12.96 -8.10 -2.90
N ALA A 18 12.66 -9.34 -2.52
CA ALA A 18 13.35 -10.06 -1.46
C ALA A 18 13.22 -11.55 -1.74
N PRO A 19 14.10 -12.40 -1.19
CA PRO A 19 13.92 -13.85 -1.29
C PRO A 19 12.53 -14.25 -0.79
N GLY A 20 11.83 -15.10 -1.55
CA GLY A 20 10.47 -15.53 -1.21
C GLY A 20 9.39 -14.53 -1.54
N TRP A 21 9.68 -13.50 -2.33
CA TRP A 21 8.72 -12.47 -2.67
C TRP A 21 7.49 -13.02 -3.41
N ASP A 22 7.68 -13.99 -4.32
CA ASP A 22 6.55 -14.58 -5.05
C ASP A 22 5.57 -15.28 -4.11
N ALA A 23 6.09 -16.04 -3.13
CA ALA A 23 5.25 -16.69 -2.14
C ALA A 23 4.55 -15.66 -1.25
N PHE A 24 5.24 -14.59 -0.89
CA PHE A 24 4.69 -13.50 -0.11
C PHE A 24 3.56 -12.80 -0.86
N ASN A 25 3.76 -12.51 -2.14
CA ASN A 25 2.76 -11.88 -2.99
C ASN A 25 1.51 -12.75 -3.13
N THR A 26 1.69 -14.06 -3.31
CA THR A 26 0.59 -15.01 -3.36
C THR A 26 -0.21 -14.98 -2.06
N ARG A 27 0.48 -14.92 -0.92
CA ARG A 27 -0.17 -14.84 0.39
C ARG A 27 -0.96 -13.55 0.55
N LEU A 28 -0.40 -12.41 0.11
CA LEU A 28 -1.11 -11.13 0.14
C LEU A 28 -2.40 -11.19 -0.65
N LEU A 29 -2.34 -11.71 -1.87
CA LEU A 29 -3.53 -11.83 -2.73
C LEU A 29 -4.58 -12.73 -2.10
N ARG A 30 -4.17 -13.84 -1.51
CA ARG A 30 -5.08 -14.76 -0.84
C ARG A 30 -5.76 -14.09 0.35
N GLU A 31 -5.01 -13.34 1.15
CA GLU A 31 -5.59 -12.62 2.29
C GLU A 31 -6.54 -11.52 1.83
N CYS A 32 -6.23 -10.79 0.76
CA CYS A 32 -7.13 -9.79 0.20
C CYS A 32 -8.45 -10.42 -0.23
N GLU A 33 -8.42 -11.58 -0.89
CA GLU A 33 -9.63 -12.28 -1.31
C GLU A 33 -10.45 -12.74 -0.09
N GLN A 34 -9.78 -13.23 0.95
CA GLN A 34 -10.46 -13.66 2.17
C GLN A 34 -11.11 -12.49 2.90
N TYR A 35 -10.39 -11.37 3.04
CA TYR A 35 -10.96 -10.18 3.69
C TYR A 35 -12.14 -9.64 2.92
N ARG A 36 -12.06 -9.63 1.59
CA ARG A 36 -13.17 -9.21 0.74
C ARG A 36 -14.39 -10.11 0.95
N ALA A 37 -14.19 -11.42 1.01
CA ALA A 37 -15.26 -12.38 1.19
C ALA A 37 -15.97 -12.21 2.53
N ASP A 38 -15.23 -11.83 3.57
CA ASP A 38 -15.76 -11.69 4.92
C ASP A 38 -16.28 -10.28 5.23
N ASP A 39 -15.96 -9.30 4.39
CA ASP A 39 -16.29 -7.89 4.64
C ASP A 39 -17.67 -7.53 4.08
N VAL A 40 -18.72 -7.89 4.81
CA VAL A 40 -20.11 -7.63 4.39
C VAL A 40 -20.38 -6.13 4.28
N ALA A 41 -19.87 -5.33 5.23
CA ALA A 41 -20.07 -3.87 5.21
C ALA A 41 -19.45 -3.22 3.98
N GLY A 42 -18.22 -3.60 3.65
CA GLY A 42 -17.52 -3.08 2.46
C GLY A 42 -18.19 -3.51 1.17
N GLN A 43 -18.68 -4.75 1.11
CA GLN A 43 -19.41 -5.25 -0.06
C GLN A 43 -20.70 -4.46 -0.28
N SER A 44 -21.47 -4.23 0.77
CA SER A 44 -22.71 -3.46 0.69
C SER A 44 -22.45 -2.03 0.26
N TRP A 45 -21.44 -1.38 0.85
CA TRP A 45 -21.06 -0.02 0.50
C TRP A 45 -20.65 0.08 -0.96
N SER A 46 -19.86 -0.87 -1.45
CA SER A 46 -19.35 -0.88 -2.82
C SER A 46 -20.47 -1.11 -3.84
N LYS A 47 -21.41 -2.00 -3.51
CA LYS A 47 -22.51 -2.31 -4.39
C LYS A 47 -23.37 -1.08 -4.69
N GLU A 48 -23.54 -0.21 -3.72
CA GLU A 48 -24.33 1.02 -3.89
C GLU A 48 -23.60 2.07 -4.71
N ARG A 49 -22.27 2.17 -4.56
CA ARG A 49 -21.49 3.29 -5.08
C ARG A 49 -20.78 3.01 -6.41
N TYR A 50 -20.31 1.79 -6.60
CA TYR A 50 -19.73 1.39 -7.88
C TYR A 50 -19.94 -0.11 -8.14
N PRO A 51 -21.09 -0.43 -8.72
CA PRO A 51 -21.43 -1.82 -9.03
C PRO A 51 -20.32 -2.50 -9.84
N GLY A 52 -19.97 -3.73 -9.46
CA GLY A 52 -18.90 -4.48 -10.11
C GLY A 52 -17.53 -4.29 -9.50
N GLY A 53 -17.35 -3.32 -8.59
CA GLY A 53 -16.10 -3.11 -7.89
C GLY A 53 -16.23 -3.39 -6.39
N TYR A 54 -15.10 -3.31 -5.70
CA TYR A 54 -15.06 -3.51 -4.25
C TYR A 54 -13.99 -2.61 -3.62
N THR A 55 -14.35 -2.01 -2.48
CA THR A 55 -13.40 -1.41 -1.56
C THR A 55 -13.86 -1.63 -0.13
N SER A 56 -12.94 -1.71 0.79
CA SER A 56 -13.24 -1.91 2.21
C SER A 56 -13.80 -0.68 2.91
N TYR A 57 -13.67 0.48 2.37
CA TYR A 57 -14.17 1.75 2.91
C TYR A 57 -14.33 1.79 4.44
N GLY A 58 -13.25 2.02 5.16
CA GLY A 58 -13.27 2.16 6.61
C GLY A 58 -13.54 0.89 7.41
N SER A 59 -14.12 -0.15 6.80
CA SER A 59 -14.37 -1.42 7.49
C SER A 59 -13.08 -2.18 7.78
N LEU A 60 -12.05 -2.01 6.94
CA LEU A 60 -10.74 -2.64 7.08
C LEU A 60 -9.65 -1.59 6.88
N ASN A 61 -9.61 -0.59 7.75
CA ASN A 61 -8.72 0.55 7.57
C ASN A 61 -7.36 0.42 8.29
N ARG A 62 -7.13 -0.70 9.00
CA ARG A 62 -5.89 -0.91 9.76
C ARG A 62 -5.36 -2.32 9.53
N MET A 63 -5.16 -2.67 8.27
CA MET A 63 -4.73 -4.02 7.88
C MET A 63 -3.41 -4.44 8.50
N HIS A 64 -2.50 -3.49 8.69
CA HIS A 64 -1.20 -3.77 9.29
C HIS A 64 -1.29 -4.22 10.76
N THR A 65 -2.40 -3.93 11.43
CA THR A 65 -2.64 -4.41 12.81
C THR A 65 -3.43 -5.72 12.84
N LEU A 66 -4.11 -6.06 11.73
CA LEU A 66 -4.95 -7.26 11.65
C LEU A 66 -4.20 -8.47 11.10
N SER A 67 -3.19 -8.24 10.25
CA SER A 67 -2.51 -9.31 9.53
C SER A 67 -0.99 -9.15 9.63
N PRO A 68 -0.26 -10.19 10.07
CA PRO A 68 1.21 -10.17 10.03
C PRO A 68 1.76 -9.99 8.61
N THR A 69 1.04 -10.47 7.59
CA THR A 69 1.44 -10.31 6.20
C THR A 69 1.41 -8.85 5.79
N PHE A 70 0.34 -8.14 6.13
CA PHE A 70 0.23 -6.71 5.87
C PHE A 70 1.19 -5.89 6.72
N ALA A 71 1.47 -6.31 7.95
CA ALA A 71 2.47 -5.66 8.79
C ALA A 71 3.86 -5.75 8.14
N LYS A 72 4.20 -6.90 7.57
CA LYS A 72 5.47 -7.09 6.86
C LYS A 72 5.54 -6.21 5.62
N LEU A 73 4.45 -6.11 4.87
CA LEU A 73 4.37 -5.20 3.71
C LEU A 73 4.60 -3.76 4.16
N GLY A 74 3.95 -3.35 5.24
CA GLY A 74 4.12 -2.02 5.83
C GLY A 74 5.56 -1.71 6.17
N THR A 75 6.28 -2.66 6.75
CA THR A 75 7.70 -2.52 7.07
C THR A 75 8.54 -2.31 5.82
N GLN A 76 8.26 -3.06 4.75
CA GLN A 76 8.97 -2.91 3.48
C GLN A 76 8.71 -1.54 2.85
N LEU A 77 7.45 -1.11 2.85
CA LEU A 77 7.07 0.20 2.33
C LEU A 77 7.72 1.33 3.13
N GLN A 78 7.79 1.19 4.45
CA GLN A 78 8.39 2.20 5.31
C GLN A 78 9.87 2.44 4.99
N ARG A 79 10.60 1.40 4.63
CA ARG A 79 11.99 1.54 4.20
C ARG A 79 12.10 2.43 2.97
N HIS A 80 11.22 2.25 2.01
CA HIS A 80 11.21 3.05 0.78
C HIS A 80 10.74 4.48 1.03
N VAL A 81 9.76 4.66 1.91
CA VAL A 81 9.31 6.00 2.32
C VAL A 81 10.46 6.78 2.94
N ARG A 82 11.22 6.15 3.83
CA ARG A 82 12.38 6.79 4.47
C ARG A 82 13.49 7.09 3.47
N ALA A 83 13.75 6.19 2.54
CA ALA A 83 14.76 6.41 1.50
C ALA A 83 14.38 7.59 0.61
N TYR A 84 13.11 7.67 0.23
CA TYR A 84 12.60 8.78 -0.57
C TYR A 84 12.69 10.11 0.19
N ALA A 85 12.30 10.11 1.46
CA ALA A 85 12.37 11.29 2.30
C ALA A 85 13.80 11.81 2.42
N ARG A 86 14.79 10.94 2.55
CA ARG A 86 16.20 11.33 2.57
C ARG A 86 16.62 12.00 1.27
N THR A 87 16.14 11.46 0.13
CA THR A 87 16.41 12.06 -1.18
C THR A 87 15.86 13.48 -1.27
N LEU A 88 14.70 13.72 -0.63
CA LEU A 88 14.07 15.04 -0.59
C LEU A 88 14.60 15.91 0.55
N GLU A 89 15.53 15.42 1.33
CA GLU A 89 16.09 16.09 2.51
C GLU A 89 15.04 16.35 3.59
N TYR A 90 14.01 15.52 3.65
CA TYR A 90 13.04 15.57 4.73
C TYR A 90 13.48 14.70 5.89
N ASP A 91 13.16 15.17 7.09
CA ASP A 91 13.44 14.46 8.32
C ASP A 91 12.17 13.70 8.77
N LEU A 92 12.30 12.40 8.88
CA LEU A 92 11.18 11.54 9.32
C LEU A 92 11.49 10.86 10.64
#